data_23c6e73a6dd01b16eeab5ab6bca449a0
#
_entry.id   23c6e73a6dd01b16eeab5ab6bca449a0
#
_cell.length_a   1.000
_cell.length_b   1.000
_cell.length_c   1.000
_cell.angle_alpha   90.00
_cell.angle_beta   90.00
_cell.angle_gamma   90.00
#
_symmetry.space_group_name_H-M   'P 1'
#
loop_
_entity.id
_entity.type
_entity.pdbx_description
1 polymer ?
#
loop_
_entity_poly.entity_id
_entity_poly.type
_entity_poly.pdbx_seq_one_letter_code
_entity_poly.pdbx_strand_id
1 'polypeptide(L)'
;MLKGTNNEKLIGSGLKEEHLLFYQIWKELTESKTFDTYQYKSVNILNGICELVHDIESYLDGNTHTMHTIDAMREELLALIKRDSVMVGEFPSLRNRLLQSLSKKLDSTSRLKGLRYQLKYVYSKLESAYDEALTKKLVEAIETGADTQYQLTAQYISRCVDMGWFVKALSAKADTLKQEPARSKGTDSFLFKLIKAQKQNFSVFAPFRLKVVPKDGKSKEEYREAVIRHLSSFGIEVKTGIEIEGFCVGIEKAELKDTQQYMVVQTQAYDVFSAAHFSIIGLSEVLNTLSFFTAIESWSVSDISLIVYNTQSPYTKSLKATDVYRTYEYLDSSSKVYERAERIISPKGHCGHPLRQKLLSSFSYANLSRASMALEEKYMNIWIAIESLCRSDAQETIIDSILTLVPNALCLRYLYRLVRNFVEDCSRCDVEFVFSTKSIDMKMGDKDRLVTETIAVFRDTTLQPELEEKCRCNSLLHQRYQEMFQILTDPQTLIDKVEKHHTTVRWHLNRLYRVRNEIAHSGVLQEISAIRYTEHLYDYLATLVSEVTRFSAANATGSLGEIFSLINDNYMEFYDLSRAKQTDKPSVLGKLWTSGVMDFL
;
A
#
# COMPACT_ATOMS: atom_id res chain seq x y z
N MET A 1 -9.65 -11.55 -0.91
CA MET A 1 -10.27 -10.91 -1.96
C MET A 1 -10.80 -11.64 -3.10
N LEU A 2 -10.42 -12.84 -3.36
CA LEU A 2 -11.02 -13.70 -4.38
C LEU A 2 -12.38 -14.29 -3.93
N LYS A 3 -12.86 -14.00 -2.71
CA LYS A 3 -14.14 -14.53 -2.21
C LYS A 3 -15.29 -14.10 -3.12
N GLY A 4 -16.02 -15.09 -3.66
CA GLY A 4 -17.13 -14.84 -4.59
C GLY A 4 -16.70 -14.46 -6.01
N THR A 5 -15.41 -14.60 -6.36
CA THR A 5 -14.88 -14.31 -7.71
C THR A 5 -14.56 -15.56 -8.53
N ASN A 6 -15.11 -16.73 -8.15
CA ASN A 6 -15.00 -17.93 -8.95
C ASN A 6 -15.66 -17.73 -10.33
N ASN A 7 -15.09 -18.34 -11.36
CA ASN A 7 -15.51 -18.16 -12.74
C ASN A 7 -17.01 -18.38 -12.94
N GLU A 8 -17.57 -19.48 -12.43
CA GLU A 8 -18.99 -19.81 -12.54
C GLU A 8 -19.89 -18.75 -11.87
N LYS A 9 -19.51 -18.28 -10.65
CA LYS A 9 -20.27 -17.26 -9.94
C LYS A 9 -20.23 -15.91 -10.69
N LEU A 10 -19.10 -15.57 -11.31
CA LEU A 10 -18.96 -14.34 -12.08
C LEU A 10 -19.74 -14.39 -13.38
N ILE A 11 -19.69 -15.49 -14.11
CA ILE A 11 -20.49 -15.72 -15.34
C ILE A 11 -21.98 -15.68 -14.99
N GLY A 12 -22.40 -16.36 -13.91
CA GLY A 12 -23.77 -16.33 -13.42
C GLY A 12 -24.25 -14.94 -12.99
N SER A 13 -23.34 -14.01 -12.65
CA SER A 13 -23.64 -12.60 -12.36
C SER A 13 -23.64 -11.69 -13.60
N GLY A 14 -23.43 -12.22 -14.80
CA GLY A 14 -23.48 -11.50 -16.08
C GLY A 14 -22.12 -11.04 -16.63
N LEU A 15 -21.00 -11.43 -15.98
CA LEU A 15 -19.69 -11.10 -16.52
C LEU A 15 -19.36 -12.05 -17.70
N LYS A 16 -18.81 -11.51 -18.78
CA LYS A 16 -18.37 -12.31 -19.94
C LYS A 16 -17.08 -13.09 -19.61
N GLU A 17 -16.91 -14.25 -20.20
CA GLU A 17 -15.73 -15.13 -20.02
C GLU A 17 -14.42 -14.39 -20.30
N GLU A 18 -14.34 -13.65 -21.38
CA GLU A 18 -13.16 -12.86 -21.80
C GLU A 18 -12.74 -11.80 -20.78
N HIS A 19 -13.65 -11.38 -19.88
CA HIS A 19 -13.39 -10.37 -18.86
C HIS A 19 -13.10 -10.94 -17.46
N LEU A 20 -13.19 -12.26 -17.27
CA LEU A 20 -13.02 -12.91 -15.97
C LEU A 20 -11.68 -12.57 -15.32
N LEU A 21 -10.60 -12.84 -16.06
CA LEU A 21 -9.23 -12.60 -15.57
C LEU A 21 -9.01 -11.12 -15.26
N PHE A 22 -9.43 -10.21 -16.15
CA PHE A 22 -9.33 -8.77 -15.93
C PHE A 22 -10.07 -8.33 -14.67
N TYR A 23 -11.31 -8.77 -14.47
CA TYR A 23 -12.09 -8.43 -13.28
C TYR A 23 -11.43 -8.94 -12.00
N GLN A 24 -10.93 -10.19 -12.01
CA GLN A 24 -10.24 -10.79 -10.88
C GLN A 24 -8.94 -10.05 -10.55
N ILE A 25 -8.11 -9.70 -11.56
CA ILE A 25 -6.90 -8.89 -11.40
C ILE A 25 -7.27 -7.51 -10.83
N TRP A 26 -8.29 -6.85 -11.37
CA TRP A 26 -8.73 -5.54 -10.90
C TRP A 26 -9.13 -5.56 -9.42
N LYS A 27 -9.96 -6.53 -9.03
CA LYS A 27 -10.38 -6.72 -7.64
C LYS A 27 -9.21 -7.00 -6.72
N GLU A 28 -8.25 -7.81 -7.14
CA GLU A 28 -7.07 -8.08 -6.35
C GLU A 28 -6.21 -6.84 -6.13
N LEU A 29 -5.89 -6.13 -7.20
CA LEU A 29 -5.03 -4.95 -7.16
C LEU A 29 -5.63 -3.79 -6.35
N THR A 30 -6.95 -3.71 -6.25
CA THR A 30 -7.67 -2.63 -5.55
C THR A 30 -8.16 -3.01 -4.16
N GLU A 31 -7.93 -4.24 -3.72
CA GLU A 31 -8.38 -4.69 -2.41
C GLU A 31 -7.29 -4.52 -1.34
N SER A 32 -7.67 -3.87 -0.25
CA SER A 32 -6.76 -3.53 0.85
C SER A 32 -6.22 -4.71 1.65
N LYS A 33 -6.91 -5.87 1.63
CA LYS A 33 -6.48 -7.08 2.36
C LYS A 33 -5.64 -8.04 1.51
N THR A 34 -5.42 -7.73 0.26
CA THR A 34 -4.54 -8.50 -0.61
C THR A 34 -3.09 -8.35 -0.14
N PHE A 35 -2.30 -9.41 -0.29
CA PHE A 35 -0.87 -9.37 0.02
C PHE A 35 -0.19 -8.25 -0.78
N ASP A 36 0.69 -7.49 -0.14
CA ASP A 36 1.27 -6.26 -0.70
C ASP A 36 1.89 -6.41 -2.09
N THR A 37 2.60 -7.52 -2.32
CA THR A 37 3.20 -7.82 -3.62
C THR A 37 2.18 -7.88 -4.78
N TYR A 38 0.92 -8.15 -4.48
CA TYR A 38 -0.17 -8.31 -5.44
C TYR A 38 -1.13 -7.11 -5.49
N GLN A 39 -0.80 -6.04 -4.78
CA GLN A 39 -1.54 -4.79 -4.86
C GLN A 39 -0.95 -3.88 -5.96
N TYR A 40 -1.72 -2.86 -6.38
CA TYR A 40 -1.21 -1.87 -7.33
C TYR A 40 0.03 -1.16 -6.76
N LYS A 41 0.91 -0.71 -7.64
CA LYS A 41 2.09 0.07 -7.25
C LYS A 41 1.79 1.55 -7.36
N SER A 42 2.26 2.33 -6.40
CA SER A 42 2.11 3.79 -6.40
C SER A 42 2.92 4.47 -7.51
N VAL A 43 3.93 3.80 -8.06
CA VAL A 43 4.81 4.36 -9.09
C VAL A 43 4.42 3.87 -10.46
N ASN A 44 4.24 4.83 -11.36
CA ASN A 44 4.11 4.65 -12.80
C ASN A 44 5.16 5.50 -13.53
N ILE A 45 5.22 5.43 -14.84
CA ILE A 45 6.24 6.15 -15.60
C ILE A 45 6.09 7.67 -15.47
N LEU A 46 4.87 8.19 -15.53
CA LEU A 46 4.64 9.64 -15.52
C LEU A 46 4.98 10.24 -14.15
N ASN A 47 4.44 9.69 -13.06
CA ASN A 47 4.78 10.22 -11.74
C ASN A 47 6.24 9.95 -11.36
N GLY A 48 6.82 8.82 -11.75
CA GLY A 48 8.24 8.54 -11.53
C GLY A 48 9.17 9.54 -12.25
N ILE A 49 8.80 10.00 -13.44
CA ILE A 49 9.52 11.10 -14.13
C ILE A 49 9.38 12.40 -13.33
N CYS A 50 8.16 12.76 -12.90
CA CYS A 50 7.92 14.00 -12.14
C CYS A 50 8.68 14.00 -10.80
N GLU A 51 8.61 12.90 -10.06
CA GLU A 51 9.33 12.75 -8.79
C GLU A 51 10.85 12.89 -8.97
N LEU A 52 11.43 12.24 -9.99
CA LEU A 52 12.87 12.35 -10.26
C LEU A 52 13.27 13.76 -10.68
N VAL A 53 12.44 14.47 -11.45
CA VAL A 53 12.67 15.88 -11.82
C VAL A 53 12.67 16.74 -10.57
N HIS A 54 11.68 16.57 -9.68
CA HIS A 54 11.56 17.31 -8.43
C HIS A 54 12.79 17.12 -7.53
N ASP A 55 13.25 15.88 -7.35
CA ASP A 55 14.43 15.58 -6.53
C ASP A 55 15.71 16.18 -7.11
N ILE A 56 15.88 16.13 -8.44
CA ILE A 56 17.01 16.78 -9.10
C ILE A 56 16.96 18.30 -8.90
N GLU A 57 15.79 18.92 -8.98
CA GLU A 57 15.64 20.36 -8.74
C GLU A 57 15.95 20.71 -7.28
N SER A 58 15.39 19.99 -6.34
CA SER A 58 15.65 20.16 -4.90
C SER A 58 17.16 20.04 -4.57
N TYR A 59 17.85 19.09 -5.20
CA TYR A 59 19.30 18.94 -5.05
C TYR A 59 20.09 20.10 -5.66
N LEU A 60 19.71 20.55 -6.87
CA LEU A 60 20.36 21.67 -7.56
C LEU A 60 20.16 23.01 -6.86
N ASP A 61 19.03 23.16 -6.15
CA ASP A 61 18.70 24.36 -5.36
C ASP A 61 19.31 24.30 -3.94
N GLY A 62 20.00 23.22 -3.59
CA GLY A 62 20.68 23.06 -2.28
C GLY A 62 19.76 22.68 -1.14
N ASN A 63 18.49 22.34 -1.40
CA ASN A 63 17.53 21.95 -0.38
C ASN A 63 17.77 20.51 0.12
N THR A 64 18.38 19.65 -0.70
CA THR A 64 18.79 18.29 -0.36
C THR A 64 20.26 18.06 -0.72
N HIS A 65 20.96 17.28 0.10
CA HIS A 65 22.41 17.05 -0.07
C HIS A 65 22.76 15.60 -0.45
N THR A 66 21.77 14.72 -0.59
CA THR A 66 22.02 13.29 -0.81
C THR A 66 21.70 12.88 -2.24
N MET A 67 22.74 12.42 -2.96
CA MET A 67 22.58 11.82 -4.31
C MET A 67 21.94 10.43 -4.26
N HIS A 68 21.96 9.76 -3.10
CA HIS A 68 21.53 8.38 -2.96
C HIS A 68 20.05 8.16 -3.33
N THR A 69 19.17 9.09 -2.94
CA THR A 69 17.75 9.05 -3.30
C THR A 69 17.53 9.20 -4.80
N ILE A 70 18.24 10.14 -5.43
CA ILE A 70 18.20 10.37 -6.89
C ILE A 70 18.64 9.11 -7.65
N ASP A 71 19.73 8.46 -7.22
CA ASP A 71 20.21 7.24 -7.87
C ASP A 71 19.22 6.09 -7.71
N ALA A 72 18.63 5.90 -6.54
CA ALA A 72 17.62 4.86 -6.30
C ALA A 72 16.36 5.07 -7.18
N MET A 73 15.86 6.30 -7.27
CA MET A 73 14.72 6.63 -8.14
C MET A 73 15.03 6.48 -9.62
N ARG A 74 16.24 6.87 -10.02
CA ARG A 74 16.73 6.69 -11.39
C ARG A 74 16.77 5.21 -11.78
N GLU A 75 17.27 4.36 -10.90
CA GLU A 75 17.31 2.90 -11.11
C GLU A 75 15.91 2.29 -11.18
N GLU A 76 15.01 2.69 -10.30
CA GLU A 76 13.63 2.23 -10.32
C GLU A 76 12.92 2.65 -11.61
N LEU A 77 13.03 3.92 -12.00
CA LEU A 77 12.44 4.42 -13.25
C LEU A 77 13.02 3.71 -14.48
N LEU A 78 14.34 3.45 -14.49
CA LEU A 78 15.01 2.67 -15.53
C LEU A 78 14.42 1.26 -15.63
N ALA A 79 14.20 0.59 -14.49
CA ALA A 79 13.60 -0.75 -14.43
C ALA A 79 12.14 -0.76 -14.91
N LEU A 80 11.36 0.28 -14.57
CA LEU A 80 9.99 0.46 -15.06
C LEU A 80 9.95 0.61 -16.59
N ILE A 81 10.74 1.52 -17.14
CA ILE A 81 10.78 1.81 -18.58
C ILE A 81 11.22 0.58 -19.40
N LYS A 82 12.16 -0.22 -18.87
CA LYS A 82 12.61 -1.45 -19.56
C LYS A 82 11.49 -2.45 -19.77
N ARG A 83 10.54 -2.53 -18.84
CA ARG A 83 9.46 -3.53 -18.81
C ARG A 83 8.13 -3.00 -19.34
N ASP A 84 8.01 -1.71 -19.59
CA ASP A 84 6.76 -1.09 -20.00
C ASP A 84 6.43 -1.40 -21.45
N SER A 85 5.38 -2.19 -21.68
CA SER A 85 4.94 -2.62 -23.02
C SER A 85 4.35 -1.46 -23.84
N VAL A 86 3.80 -0.43 -23.17
CA VAL A 86 3.29 0.78 -23.85
C VAL A 86 4.45 1.58 -24.41
N MET A 87 5.51 1.80 -23.60
CA MET A 87 6.72 2.48 -24.06
C MET A 87 7.44 1.72 -25.17
N VAL A 88 7.43 0.39 -25.12
CA VAL A 88 8.03 -0.45 -26.16
C VAL A 88 7.26 -0.33 -27.48
N GLY A 89 5.95 -0.41 -27.44
CA GLY A 89 5.10 -0.45 -28.64
C GLY A 89 4.81 0.94 -29.21
N GLU A 90 4.39 1.87 -28.37
CA GLU A 90 3.84 3.16 -28.84
C GLU A 90 4.87 4.30 -28.81
N PHE A 91 5.89 4.24 -27.95
CA PHE A 91 6.85 5.33 -27.75
C PHE A 91 8.33 4.89 -27.83
N PRO A 92 8.75 4.08 -28.83
CA PRO A 92 10.10 3.49 -28.85
C PRO A 92 11.21 4.53 -28.86
N SER A 93 11.05 5.65 -29.57
CA SER A 93 12.04 6.72 -29.62
C SER A 93 12.21 7.43 -28.29
N LEU A 94 11.10 7.74 -27.59
CA LEU A 94 11.13 8.35 -26.26
C LEU A 94 11.70 7.38 -25.21
N ARG A 95 11.33 6.11 -25.31
CA ARG A 95 11.88 5.03 -24.49
C ARG A 95 13.41 4.97 -24.62
N ASN A 96 13.94 4.88 -25.83
CA ASN A 96 15.39 4.78 -26.06
C ASN A 96 16.12 6.02 -25.52
N ARG A 97 15.56 7.21 -25.69
CA ARG A 97 16.09 8.46 -25.15
C ARG A 97 16.17 8.43 -23.62
N LEU A 98 15.11 7.96 -22.93
CA LEU A 98 15.10 7.80 -21.47
C LEU A 98 16.12 6.75 -21.02
N LEU A 99 16.17 5.59 -21.65
CA LEU A 99 17.13 4.53 -21.31
C LEU A 99 18.57 5.05 -21.41
N GLN A 100 18.92 5.75 -22.48
CA GLN A 100 20.24 6.34 -22.65
C GLN A 100 20.56 7.41 -21.59
N SER A 101 19.59 8.26 -21.25
CA SER A 101 19.79 9.34 -20.29
C SER A 101 19.91 8.80 -18.85
N LEU A 102 19.05 7.86 -18.47
CA LEU A 102 19.04 7.25 -17.14
C LEU A 102 20.21 6.29 -16.89
N SER A 103 20.79 5.70 -17.94
CA SER A 103 21.96 4.81 -17.80
C SER A 103 23.28 5.54 -17.60
N LYS A 104 23.33 6.85 -17.80
CA LYS A 104 24.56 7.63 -17.60
C LYS A 104 24.84 7.85 -16.12
N LYS A 105 26.12 7.79 -15.75
CA LYS A 105 26.57 8.12 -14.39
C LYS A 105 26.34 9.61 -14.10
N LEU A 106 25.77 9.92 -12.96
CA LEU A 106 25.46 11.29 -12.51
C LEU A 106 26.60 11.83 -11.62
N ASP A 107 27.75 12.11 -12.22
CA ASP A 107 28.97 12.52 -11.51
C ASP A 107 29.22 14.04 -11.55
N SER A 108 28.32 14.82 -12.13
CA SER A 108 28.45 16.27 -12.22
C SER A 108 27.10 16.99 -12.29
N THR A 109 27.07 18.22 -11.79
CA THR A 109 25.91 19.13 -11.88
C THR A 109 25.43 19.32 -13.32
N SER A 110 26.34 19.35 -14.28
CA SER A 110 25.98 19.45 -15.70
C SER A 110 25.19 18.24 -16.19
N ARG A 111 25.56 17.02 -15.76
CA ARG A 111 24.83 15.79 -16.12
C ARG A 111 23.46 15.74 -15.46
N LEU A 112 23.35 16.18 -14.22
CA LEU A 112 22.04 16.31 -13.53
C LEU A 112 21.11 17.28 -14.27
N LYS A 113 21.61 18.48 -14.63
CA LYS A 113 20.84 19.44 -15.42
C LYS A 113 20.44 18.87 -16.77
N GLY A 114 21.33 18.13 -17.43
CA GLY A 114 21.06 17.45 -18.69
C GLY A 114 19.97 16.37 -18.54
N LEU A 115 20.03 15.54 -17.50
CA LEU A 115 19.01 14.53 -17.21
C LEU A 115 17.65 15.19 -16.94
N ARG A 116 17.60 16.22 -16.08
CA ARG A 116 16.36 16.98 -15.80
C ARG A 116 15.71 17.49 -17.07
N TYR A 117 16.49 18.08 -17.97
CA TYR A 117 15.99 18.59 -19.25
C TYR A 117 15.38 17.46 -20.11
N GLN A 118 16.06 16.31 -20.20
CA GLN A 118 15.56 15.17 -20.97
C GLN A 118 14.26 14.60 -20.37
N LEU A 119 14.19 14.50 -19.05
CA LEU A 119 12.99 14.05 -18.36
C LEU A 119 11.79 14.97 -18.61
N LYS A 120 11.96 16.29 -18.46
CA LYS A 120 10.92 17.29 -18.73
C LYS A 120 10.47 17.24 -20.20
N TYR A 121 11.39 17.09 -21.14
CA TYR A 121 11.06 16.97 -22.56
C TYR A 121 10.23 15.71 -22.84
N VAL A 122 10.64 14.56 -22.30
CA VAL A 122 9.90 13.31 -22.52
C VAL A 122 8.53 13.36 -21.83
N TYR A 123 8.47 13.88 -20.62
CA TYR A 123 7.20 14.05 -19.90
C TYR A 123 6.19 14.86 -20.72
N SER A 124 6.58 16.01 -21.25
CA SER A 124 5.71 16.87 -22.07
C SER A 124 5.15 16.17 -23.33
N LYS A 125 5.81 15.13 -23.83
CA LYS A 125 5.33 14.31 -24.96
C LYS A 125 4.45 13.15 -24.53
N LEU A 126 4.67 12.61 -23.35
CA LEU A 126 3.90 11.47 -22.83
C LEU A 126 2.60 11.90 -22.14
N GLU A 127 2.60 13.04 -21.44
CA GLU A 127 1.48 13.49 -20.59
C GLU A 127 0.12 13.45 -21.30
N SER A 128 0.06 13.84 -22.55
CA SER A 128 -1.19 13.90 -23.33
C SER A 128 -1.55 12.60 -24.06
N ALA A 129 -0.60 11.67 -24.22
CA ALA A 129 -0.77 10.52 -25.10
C ALA A 129 -0.66 9.15 -24.39
N TYR A 130 0.06 9.09 -23.27
CA TYR A 130 0.35 7.85 -22.59
C TYR A 130 -0.91 7.12 -22.06
N ASP A 131 -1.82 7.87 -21.44
CA ASP A 131 -3.01 7.29 -20.83
C ASP A 131 -3.96 6.66 -21.88
N GLU A 132 -4.07 7.26 -23.06
CA GLU A 132 -4.85 6.69 -24.16
C GLU A 132 -4.16 5.44 -24.74
N ALA A 133 -2.84 5.49 -24.93
CA ALA A 133 -2.07 4.34 -25.40
C ALA A 133 -2.12 3.17 -24.42
N LEU A 134 -2.00 3.44 -23.12
CA LEU A 134 -2.14 2.44 -22.06
C LEU A 134 -3.53 1.80 -22.08
N THR A 135 -4.59 2.61 -22.23
CA THR A 135 -5.96 2.12 -22.31
C THR A 135 -6.16 1.18 -23.49
N LYS A 136 -5.69 1.58 -24.68
CA LYS A 136 -5.78 0.75 -25.90
C LYS A 136 -5.04 -0.58 -25.75
N LYS A 137 -3.80 -0.52 -25.22
CA LYS A 137 -2.99 -1.73 -24.97
C LYS A 137 -3.64 -2.66 -23.95
N LEU A 138 -4.27 -2.11 -22.91
CA LEU A 138 -4.97 -2.94 -21.92
C LEU A 138 -6.20 -3.60 -22.53
N VAL A 139 -7.00 -2.88 -23.34
CA VAL A 139 -8.15 -3.45 -24.05
C VAL A 139 -7.69 -4.59 -24.99
N GLU A 140 -6.66 -4.36 -25.80
CA GLU A 140 -6.07 -5.40 -26.67
C GLU A 140 -5.62 -6.62 -25.86
N ALA A 141 -4.96 -6.43 -24.72
CA ALA A 141 -4.51 -7.53 -23.87
C ALA A 141 -5.67 -8.32 -23.24
N ILE A 142 -6.78 -7.67 -22.92
CA ILE A 142 -7.98 -8.32 -22.40
C ILE A 142 -8.63 -9.17 -23.51
N GLU A 143 -8.82 -8.61 -24.71
CA GLU A 143 -9.45 -9.28 -25.85
C GLU A 143 -8.63 -10.47 -26.34
N THR A 144 -7.31 -10.39 -26.29
CA THR A 144 -6.40 -11.47 -26.73
C THR A 144 -6.00 -12.46 -25.65
N GLY A 145 -6.34 -12.19 -24.38
CA GLY A 145 -5.91 -13.01 -23.23
C GLY A 145 -4.39 -12.96 -22.98
N ALA A 146 -3.73 -11.85 -23.33
CA ALA A 146 -2.27 -11.75 -23.28
C ALA A 146 -1.71 -11.77 -21.84
N ASP A 147 -0.54 -12.36 -21.64
CA ASP A 147 0.17 -12.43 -20.34
C ASP A 147 0.49 -11.05 -19.73
N THR A 148 0.53 -10.01 -20.56
CA THR A 148 0.77 -8.63 -20.12
C THR A 148 -0.41 -8.00 -19.40
N GLN A 149 -1.58 -8.63 -19.36
CA GLN A 149 -2.82 -8.10 -18.79
C GLN A 149 -2.67 -7.67 -17.33
N TYR A 150 -2.00 -8.50 -16.50
CA TYR A 150 -1.76 -8.15 -15.09
C TYR A 150 -0.95 -6.85 -14.95
N GLN A 151 0.15 -6.75 -15.69
CA GLN A 151 1.03 -5.59 -15.63
C GLN A 151 0.34 -4.32 -16.13
N LEU A 152 -0.37 -4.38 -17.25
CA LEU A 152 -1.10 -3.25 -17.82
C LEU A 152 -2.24 -2.80 -16.90
N THR A 153 -2.97 -3.72 -16.28
CA THR A 153 -4.01 -3.40 -15.30
C THR A 153 -3.41 -2.69 -14.06
N ALA A 154 -2.27 -3.17 -13.56
CA ALA A 154 -1.59 -2.54 -12.43
C ALA A 154 -1.12 -1.11 -12.76
N GLN A 155 -0.56 -0.90 -13.95
CA GLN A 155 -0.17 0.44 -14.42
C GLN A 155 -1.40 1.35 -14.57
N TYR A 156 -2.48 0.84 -15.13
CA TYR A 156 -3.72 1.59 -15.31
C TYR A 156 -4.32 2.06 -13.98
N ILE A 157 -4.40 1.17 -12.99
CA ILE A 157 -4.88 1.50 -11.65
C ILE A 157 -3.95 2.54 -11.00
N SER A 158 -2.62 2.37 -11.12
CA SER A 158 -1.65 3.36 -10.63
C SER A 158 -1.89 4.75 -11.24
N ARG A 159 -2.18 4.82 -12.54
CA ARG A 159 -2.53 6.10 -13.20
C ARG A 159 -3.84 6.70 -12.70
N CYS A 160 -4.88 5.88 -12.51
CA CYS A 160 -6.14 6.37 -11.94
C CYS A 160 -5.93 6.96 -10.53
N VAL A 161 -5.14 6.30 -9.68
CA VAL A 161 -4.82 6.80 -8.33
C VAL A 161 -4.02 8.10 -8.39
N ASP A 162 -3.05 8.18 -9.28
CA ASP A 162 -2.24 9.38 -9.52
C ASP A 162 -3.09 10.58 -10.01
N MET A 163 -4.15 10.33 -10.79
CA MET A 163 -5.14 11.34 -11.17
C MET A 163 -6.00 11.82 -10.00
N GLY A 164 -6.10 11.04 -8.92
CA GLY A 164 -6.89 11.37 -7.74
C GLY A 164 -8.10 10.45 -7.48
N TRP A 165 -8.21 9.30 -8.15
CA TRP A 165 -9.18 8.28 -7.80
C TRP A 165 -8.81 7.57 -6.51
N PHE A 166 -9.79 7.34 -5.64
CA PHE A 166 -9.58 6.53 -4.46
C PHE A 166 -9.67 5.03 -4.80
N VAL A 167 -8.74 4.22 -4.28
CA VAL A 167 -8.64 2.79 -4.62
C VAL A 167 -9.94 2.03 -4.33
N LYS A 168 -10.60 2.34 -3.22
CA LYS A 168 -11.88 1.73 -2.84
C LYS A 168 -13.01 2.06 -3.83
N ALA A 169 -12.98 3.27 -4.41
CA ALA A 169 -13.92 3.65 -5.47
C ALA A 169 -13.64 2.84 -6.75
N LEU A 170 -12.36 2.69 -7.13
CA LEU A 170 -11.97 1.86 -8.28
C LEU A 170 -12.41 0.41 -8.11
N SER A 171 -12.24 -0.15 -6.90
CA SER A 171 -12.72 -1.51 -6.59
C SER A 171 -14.23 -1.65 -6.79
N ALA A 172 -15.01 -0.70 -6.29
CA ALA A 172 -16.47 -0.72 -6.43
C ALA A 172 -16.93 -0.53 -7.89
N LYS A 173 -16.23 0.32 -8.65
CA LYS A 173 -16.58 0.58 -10.07
C LYS A 173 -16.46 -0.67 -10.96
N ALA A 174 -15.57 -1.61 -10.67
CA ALA A 174 -15.48 -2.85 -11.43
C ALA A 174 -16.79 -3.68 -11.40
N ASP A 175 -17.60 -3.53 -10.36
CA ASP A 175 -18.87 -4.25 -10.28
C ASP A 175 -19.89 -3.78 -11.33
N THR A 176 -19.70 -2.60 -11.94
CA THR A 176 -20.52 -2.15 -13.07
C THR A 176 -20.35 -3.04 -14.32
N LEU A 177 -19.21 -3.73 -14.45
CA LEU A 177 -19.00 -4.68 -15.56
C LEU A 177 -19.97 -5.86 -15.53
N LYS A 178 -20.54 -6.21 -14.36
CA LYS A 178 -21.55 -7.26 -14.22
C LYS A 178 -22.95 -6.80 -14.65
N GLN A 179 -23.19 -5.48 -14.69
CA GLN A 179 -24.51 -4.90 -14.93
C GLN A 179 -24.77 -4.52 -16.39
N GLU A 180 -23.77 -4.66 -17.27
CA GLU A 180 -23.87 -4.26 -18.69
C GLU A 180 -23.85 -5.43 -19.71
N PRO A 181 -24.68 -6.48 -19.60
CA PRO A 181 -24.69 -7.53 -20.63
C PRO A 181 -25.30 -7.08 -21.96
N ALA A 182 -26.07 -5.99 -22.00
CA ALA A 182 -26.85 -5.57 -23.17
C ALA A 182 -26.33 -4.31 -23.90
N ARG A 183 -25.33 -3.59 -23.37
CA ARG A 183 -24.78 -2.37 -23.98
C ARG A 183 -23.33 -2.55 -24.39
N SER A 184 -23.10 -3.35 -25.35
CA SER A 184 -22.05 -3.62 -26.33
C SER A 184 -20.73 -2.80 -26.38
N LYS A 185 -20.23 -2.21 -25.30
CA LYS A 185 -18.90 -1.58 -25.29
C LYS A 185 -18.06 -1.95 -24.06
N GLY A 186 -18.44 -2.99 -23.35
CA GLY A 186 -17.69 -3.72 -22.33
C GLY A 186 -16.58 -2.96 -21.59
N THR A 187 -15.43 -3.58 -21.50
CA THR A 187 -14.24 -3.10 -20.82
C THR A 187 -13.68 -1.83 -21.42
N ASP A 188 -13.75 -1.66 -22.74
CA ASP A 188 -13.28 -0.48 -23.46
C ASP A 188 -14.01 0.78 -22.94
N SER A 189 -15.35 0.76 -22.94
CA SER A 189 -16.14 1.87 -22.43
C SER A 189 -15.88 2.14 -20.93
N PHE A 190 -15.69 1.09 -20.13
CA PHE A 190 -15.37 1.21 -18.71
C PHE A 190 -14.03 1.94 -18.49
N LEU A 191 -12.96 1.50 -19.16
CA LEU A 191 -11.63 2.07 -19.03
C LEU A 191 -11.60 3.52 -19.55
N PHE A 192 -12.12 3.79 -20.75
CA PHE A 192 -12.15 5.15 -21.28
C PHE A 192 -12.97 6.13 -20.41
N LYS A 193 -14.04 5.67 -19.76
CA LYS A 193 -14.80 6.52 -18.81
C LYS A 193 -13.98 6.90 -17.59
N LEU A 194 -13.11 6.01 -17.08
CA LEU A 194 -12.28 6.31 -15.91
C LEU A 194 -11.19 7.33 -16.23
N ILE A 195 -10.46 7.13 -17.34
CA ILE A 195 -9.33 8.00 -17.68
C ILE A 195 -9.77 9.39 -18.20
N LYS A 196 -10.98 9.48 -18.79
CA LYS A 196 -11.56 10.74 -19.29
C LYS A 196 -12.55 11.37 -18.31
N ALA A 197 -12.68 10.82 -17.10
CA ALA A 197 -13.57 11.38 -16.09
C ALA A 197 -13.14 12.80 -15.70
N GLN A 198 -14.14 13.62 -15.36
CA GLN A 198 -13.90 14.94 -14.79
C GLN A 198 -14.22 14.92 -13.29
N LYS A 199 -13.54 15.75 -12.51
CA LYS A 199 -13.85 15.95 -11.11
C LYS A 199 -15.26 16.51 -10.99
N GLN A 200 -16.00 16.03 -10.00
CA GLN A 200 -17.36 16.45 -9.66
C GLN A 200 -17.35 17.27 -8.38
N ASN A 201 -18.38 18.07 -8.17
CA ASN A 201 -18.53 18.88 -6.96
C ASN A 201 -19.25 18.07 -5.86
N PHE A 202 -18.66 18.06 -4.68
CA PHE A 202 -19.20 17.39 -3.51
C PHE A 202 -19.32 18.34 -2.33
N SER A 203 -20.37 18.14 -1.52
CA SER A 203 -20.48 18.69 -0.16
C SER A 203 -20.19 17.56 0.82
N VAL A 204 -19.20 17.73 1.67
CA VAL A 204 -18.83 16.77 2.70
C VAL A 204 -19.26 17.31 4.05
N PHE A 205 -20.08 16.55 4.77
CA PHE A 205 -20.57 16.87 6.11
C PHE A 205 -19.82 16.00 7.11
N ALA A 206 -18.95 16.63 7.89
CA ALA A 206 -18.10 15.97 8.87
C ALA A 206 -18.59 16.26 10.29
N PRO A 207 -19.14 15.27 11.02
CA PRO A 207 -19.50 15.47 12.42
C PRO A 207 -18.23 15.69 13.24
N PHE A 208 -18.20 16.72 14.09
CA PHE A 208 -17.01 17.11 14.80
C PHE A 208 -17.24 17.28 16.31
N ARG A 209 -16.14 17.21 17.04
CA ARG A 209 -16.04 17.60 18.45
C ARG A 209 -14.97 18.66 18.58
N LEU A 210 -15.30 19.71 19.31
CA LEU A 210 -14.41 20.82 19.58
C LEU A 210 -14.38 21.06 21.09
N LYS A 211 -13.21 20.89 21.71
CA LYS A 211 -12.98 21.20 23.11
C LYS A 211 -12.25 22.53 23.20
N VAL A 212 -12.85 23.47 23.89
CA VAL A 212 -12.28 24.80 24.11
C VAL A 212 -12.00 25.01 25.60
N VAL A 213 -10.91 25.69 25.91
CA VAL A 213 -10.55 26.13 27.26
C VAL A 213 -10.42 27.65 27.23
N PRO A 214 -11.54 28.37 27.49
CA PRO A 214 -11.54 29.81 27.44
C PRO A 214 -10.62 30.41 28.51
N LYS A 215 -9.89 31.44 28.13
CA LYS A 215 -9.19 32.36 29.02
C LYS A 215 -10.07 33.61 29.14
N ASP A 216 -9.89 34.38 30.19
CA ASP A 216 -10.52 35.71 30.35
C ASP A 216 -12.03 35.75 30.71
N GLY A 217 -12.52 34.78 31.48
CA GLY A 217 -13.86 34.82 32.08
C GLY A 217 -15.05 34.65 31.11
N LYS A 218 -14.80 34.32 29.85
CA LYS A 218 -15.84 33.97 28.88
C LYS A 218 -16.36 32.55 29.12
N SER A 219 -17.63 32.30 28.81
CA SER A 219 -18.17 30.94 28.86
C SER A 219 -17.61 30.06 27.71
N LYS A 220 -17.63 28.75 27.91
CA LYS A 220 -17.19 27.81 26.87
C LYS A 220 -18.04 27.92 25.60
N GLU A 221 -19.33 28.14 25.76
CA GLU A 221 -20.30 28.32 24.70
C GLU A 221 -20.00 29.56 23.85
N GLU A 222 -19.78 30.71 24.47
CA GLU A 222 -19.41 31.96 23.76
C GLU A 222 -18.13 31.79 22.94
N TYR A 223 -17.14 31.11 23.52
CA TYR A 223 -15.87 30.86 22.81
C TYR A 223 -16.03 29.90 21.65
N ARG A 224 -16.83 28.84 21.84
CA ARG A 224 -17.13 27.87 20.80
C ARG A 224 -17.90 28.52 19.64
N GLU A 225 -18.91 29.33 19.92
CA GLU A 225 -19.65 30.07 18.92
C GLU A 225 -18.77 31.08 18.15
N ALA A 226 -17.83 31.71 18.82
CA ALA A 226 -16.87 32.60 18.17
C ALA A 226 -15.97 31.82 17.19
N VAL A 227 -15.47 30.66 17.58
CA VAL A 227 -14.69 29.78 16.68
C VAL A 227 -15.54 29.35 15.49
N ILE A 228 -16.76 28.88 15.71
CA ILE A 228 -17.68 28.45 14.64
C ILE A 228 -17.97 29.59 13.65
N ARG A 229 -18.20 30.81 14.13
CA ARG A 229 -18.38 31.98 13.24
C ARG A 229 -17.16 32.25 12.38
N HIS A 230 -15.96 32.08 12.91
CA HIS A 230 -14.72 32.29 12.15
C HIS A 230 -14.45 31.17 11.12
N LEU A 231 -14.98 29.96 11.30
CA LEU A 231 -14.82 28.88 10.31
C LEU A 231 -15.38 29.25 8.94
N SER A 232 -16.44 30.05 8.88
CA SER A 232 -17.01 30.51 7.61
C SER A 232 -16.05 31.35 6.78
N SER A 233 -15.11 32.09 7.43
CA SER A 233 -14.06 32.85 6.73
C SER A 233 -13.06 31.96 6.01
N PHE A 234 -12.99 30.68 6.37
CA PHE A 234 -12.15 29.66 5.74
C PHE A 234 -12.96 28.74 4.78
N GLY A 235 -14.19 29.13 4.43
CA GLY A 235 -15.06 28.34 3.55
C GLY A 235 -15.69 27.11 4.22
N ILE A 236 -15.68 27.03 5.55
CA ILE A 236 -16.26 25.95 6.33
C ILE A 236 -17.54 26.44 6.98
N GLU A 237 -18.68 25.93 6.53
CA GLU A 237 -19.98 26.16 7.17
C GLU A 237 -20.22 25.14 8.28
N VAL A 238 -21.04 25.51 9.28
CA VAL A 238 -21.48 24.56 10.30
C VAL A 238 -23.01 24.45 10.21
N LYS A 239 -23.52 23.24 10.06
CA LYS A 239 -24.95 22.91 9.94
C LYS A 239 -25.34 21.85 10.96
N THR A 240 -26.60 21.87 11.37
CA THR A 240 -27.23 20.81 12.19
C THR A 240 -27.71 19.65 11.32
N GLY A 241 -28.00 18.50 11.94
CA GLY A 241 -28.55 17.34 11.21
C GLY A 241 -29.85 17.65 10.49
N ILE A 242 -30.75 18.47 11.09
CA ILE A 242 -32.01 18.91 10.48
C ILE A 242 -31.77 19.72 9.20
N GLU A 243 -30.81 20.65 9.23
CA GLU A 243 -30.46 21.46 8.05
C GLU A 243 -29.88 20.62 6.92
N ILE A 244 -29.12 19.57 7.25
CA ILE A 244 -28.55 18.64 6.26
C ILE A 244 -29.65 17.76 5.65
N GLU A 245 -30.58 17.25 6.46
CA GLU A 245 -31.73 16.46 5.97
C GLU A 245 -32.54 17.23 4.90
N GLY A 246 -32.75 18.51 5.10
CA GLY A 246 -33.44 19.38 4.13
C GLY A 246 -32.64 19.64 2.85
N PHE A 247 -31.33 19.44 2.87
CA PHE A 247 -30.45 19.74 1.73
C PHE A 247 -30.09 18.52 0.89
N CYS A 248 -29.95 17.34 1.49
CA CYS A 248 -29.44 16.14 0.83
C CYS A 248 -30.56 15.17 0.43
N VAL A 249 -30.54 14.72 -0.81
CA VAL A 249 -31.45 13.70 -1.31
C VAL A 249 -30.94 12.30 -0.98
N GLY A 250 -31.79 11.44 -0.41
CA GLY A 250 -31.52 10.03 -0.22
C GLY A 250 -30.71 9.68 1.03
N ILE A 251 -30.65 10.58 2.02
CA ILE A 251 -30.12 10.24 3.35
C ILE A 251 -31.17 9.44 4.12
N GLU A 252 -30.76 8.33 4.73
CA GLU A 252 -31.60 7.65 5.71
C GLU A 252 -31.61 8.44 7.04
N LYS A 253 -32.79 8.73 7.59
CA LYS A 253 -32.93 9.47 8.87
C LYS A 253 -32.12 8.87 10.01
N ALA A 254 -31.89 7.56 10.03
CA ALA A 254 -31.11 6.88 11.02
C ALA A 254 -29.62 7.27 11.05
N GLU A 255 -29.10 7.88 9.98
CA GLU A 255 -27.68 8.28 9.85
C GLU A 255 -27.42 9.71 10.34
N LEU A 256 -28.45 10.54 10.51
CA LEU A 256 -28.37 11.90 11.00
C LEU A 256 -28.88 12.00 12.44
N LYS A 257 -28.13 12.70 13.29
CA LYS A 257 -28.62 13.12 14.61
C LYS A 257 -29.04 14.58 14.53
N ASP A 258 -30.30 14.86 14.82
CA ASP A 258 -30.93 16.18 14.67
C ASP A 258 -30.12 17.32 15.27
N THR A 259 -29.58 17.12 16.47
CA THR A 259 -28.82 18.12 17.23
C THR A 259 -27.31 18.07 16.99
N GLN A 260 -26.80 17.10 16.22
CA GLN A 260 -25.38 17.01 15.91
C GLN A 260 -24.99 18.13 14.93
N GLN A 261 -23.88 18.79 15.22
CA GLN A 261 -23.26 19.78 14.34
C GLN A 261 -22.25 19.11 13.39
N TYR A 262 -22.26 19.56 12.16
CA TYR A 262 -21.40 19.08 11.08
C TYR A 262 -20.66 20.26 10.46
N MET A 263 -19.36 20.13 10.26
CA MET A 263 -18.60 21.01 9.38
C MET A 263 -18.89 20.64 7.93
N VAL A 264 -19.16 21.62 7.10
CA VAL A 264 -19.50 21.44 5.68
C VAL A 264 -18.36 21.98 4.84
N VAL A 265 -17.78 21.12 4.02
CA VAL A 265 -16.68 21.46 3.10
C VAL A 265 -17.13 21.19 1.67
N GLN A 266 -16.93 22.17 0.78
CA GLN A 266 -17.11 22.00 -0.66
C GLN A 266 -15.79 21.56 -1.27
N THR A 267 -15.82 20.49 -2.08
CA THR A 267 -14.60 19.96 -2.71
C THR A 267 -14.88 19.41 -4.11
N GLN A 268 -13.83 19.37 -4.94
CA GLN A 268 -13.86 18.74 -6.25
C GLN A 268 -13.05 17.45 -6.25
N ALA A 269 -13.68 16.34 -6.59
CA ALA A 269 -13.05 15.03 -6.56
C ALA A 269 -13.62 14.10 -7.65
N TYR A 270 -12.97 12.97 -7.89
CA TYR A 270 -13.45 11.95 -8.83
C TYR A 270 -14.52 11.04 -8.22
N ASP A 271 -14.51 10.88 -6.90
CA ASP A 271 -15.40 9.98 -6.17
C ASP A 271 -15.62 10.44 -4.72
N VAL A 272 -16.57 9.79 -4.04
CA VAL A 272 -16.97 10.14 -2.67
C VAL A 272 -15.85 9.93 -1.63
N PHE A 273 -14.96 8.95 -1.83
CA PHE A 273 -13.87 8.69 -0.89
C PHE A 273 -12.76 9.73 -1.03
N SER A 274 -12.39 10.09 -2.27
CA SER A 274 -11.44 11.17 -2.52
C SER A 274 -12.00 12.52 -2.07
N ALA A 275 -13.32 12.77 -2.24
CA ALA A 275 -13.97 13.96 -1.71
C ALA A 275 -13.84 14.04 -0.19
N ALA A 276 -14.17 12.96 0.51
CA ALA A 276 -14.04 12.88 1.96
C ALA A 276 -12.57 13.08 2.42
N HIS A 277 -11.62 12.45 1.74
CA HIS A 277 -10.19 12.55 2.03
C HIS A 277 -9.69 14.00 1.96
N PHE A 278 -9.88 14.67 0.83
CA PHE A 278 -9.45 16.07 0.66
C PHE A 278 -10.15 17.03 1.61
N SER A 279 -11.42 16.79 1.94
CA SER A 279 -12.15 17.61 2.91
C SER A 279 -11.60 17.48 4.31
N ILE A 280 -11.20 16.27 4.74
CA ILE A 280 -10.61 16.07 6.07
C ILE A 280 -9.22 16.72 6.15
N ILE A 281 -8.40 16.64 5.09
CA ILE A 281 -7.11 17.36 5.05
C ILE A 281 -7.34 18.85 5.22
N GLY A 282 -8.21 19.47 4.41
CA GLY A 282 -8.49 20.89 4.51
C GLY A 282 -9.05 21.30 5.87
N LEU A 283 -9.93 20.48 6.47
CA LEU A 283 -10.41 20.69 7.84
C LEU A 283 -9.27 20.64 8.87
N SER A 284 -8.37 19.67 8.74
CA SER A 284 -7.22 19.51 9.63
C SER A 284 -6.30 20.72 9.59
N GLU A 285 -5.99 21.23 8.40
CA GLU A 285 -5.15 22.43 8.22
C GLU A 285 -5.76 23.66 8.91
N VAL A 286 -7.05 23.90 8.69
CA VAL A 286 -7.75 25.04 9.30
C VAL A 286 -7.84 24.89 10.82
N LEU A 287 -8.25 23.73 11.32
CA LEU A 287 -8.42 23.50 12.75
C LEU A 287 -7.09 23.50 13.51
N ASN A 288 -6.02 22.96 12.94
CA ASN A 288 -4.68 23.02 13.52
C ASN A 288 -4.19 24.48 13.60
N THR A 289 -4.39 25.26 12.54
CA THR A 289 -4.06 26.69 12.53
C THR A 289 -4.84 27.44 13.59
N LEU A 290 -6.15 27.23 13.68
CA LEU A 290 -6.99 27.88 14.70
C LEU A 290 -6.60 27.45 16.12
N SER A 291 -6.25 26.17 16.33
CA SER A 291 -5.82 25.66 17.64
C SER A 291 -4.54 26.32 18.13
N PHE A 292 -3.65 26.69 17.21
CA PHE A 292 -2.41 27.40 17.56
C PHE A 292 -2.68 28.84 18.07
N PHE A 293 -3.66 29.53 17.48
CA PHE A 293 -3.93 30.94 17.78
C PHE A 293 -5.08 31.16 18.76
N THR A 294 -5.87 30.13 19.10
CA THR A 294 -7.09 30.27 19.90
C THR A 294 -7.09 29.34 21.11
N ALA A 295 -8.16 29.36 21.88
CA ALA A 295 -8.35 28.50 23.04
C ALA A 295 -8.91 27.12 22.71
N ILE A 296 -8.71 26.63 21.49
CA ILE A 296 -9.03 25.25 21.13
C ILE A 296 -7.98 24.35 21.77
N GLU A 297 -8.40 23.51 22.73
CA GLU A 297 -7.53 22.53 23.37
C GLU A 297 -7.36 21.29 22.51
N SER A 298 -8.46 20.83 21.92
CA SER A 298 -8.45 19.67 21.02
C SER A 298 -9.66 19.69 20.10
N TRP A 299 -9.49 19.06 18.94
CA TRP A 299 -10.56 18.81 18.01
C TRP A 299 -10.47 17.38 17.45
N SER A 300 -11.58 16.87 16.99
CA SER A 300 -11.61 15.61 16.25
C SER A 300 -12.83 15.57 15.33
N VAL A 301 -12.68 14.96 14.18
CA VAL A 301 -13.82 14.47 13.40
C VAL A 301 -14.33 13.22 14.09
N SER A 302 -15.62 13.16 14.37
CA SER A 302 -16.21 12.02 15.09
C SER A 302 -16.10 10.73 14.25
N ASP A 303 -15.94 9.59 14.92
CA ASP A 303 -15.99 8.24 14.29
C ASP A 303 -17.35 7.89 13.69
N ILE A 304 -18.33 8.77 13.81
CA ILE A 304 -19.63 8.70 13.17
C ILE A 304 -19.45 8.89 11.66
N SER A 305 -20.33 8.34 10.87
CA SER A 305 -20.31 8.39 9.41
C SER A 305 -20.17 9.80 8.85
N LEU A 306 -19.20 9.98 7.97
CA LEU A 306 -19.11 11.14 7.10
C LEU A 306 -20.22 11.06 6.06
N ILE A 307 -20.88 12.18 5.78
CA ILE A 307 -21.91 12.23 4.75
C ILE A 307 -21.35 12.99 3.56
N VAL A 308 -21.34 12.35 2.39
CA VAL A 308 -20.84 12.93 1.15
C VAL A 308 -21.98 13.03 0.16
N TYR A 309 -22.29 14.26 -0.25
CA TYR A 309 -23.34 14.58 -1.21
C TYR A 309 -22.74 15.06 -2.52
N ASN A 310 -23.09 14.40 -3.63
CA ASN A 310 -22.74 14.86 -4.96
C ASN A 310 -23.73 15.90 -5.43
N THR A 311 -23.27 17.12 -5.70
CA THR A 311 -24.14 18.24 -6.07
C THR A 311 -24.50 18.29 -7.56
N GLN A 312 -23.71 17.63 -8.41
CA GLN A 312 -23.94 17.57 -9.87
C GLN A 312 -24.85 16.40 -10.28
N SER A 313 -24.65 15.25 -9.63
CA SER A 313 -25.51 14.07 -9.80
C SER A 313 -26.07 13.72 -8.43
N PRO A 314 -27.24 14.27 -8.04
CA PRO A 314 -27.72 14.21 -6.67
C PRO A 314 -27.80 12.79 -6.12
N TYR A 315 -26.83 12.41 -5.31
CA TYR A 315 -26.85 11.20 -4.49
C TYR A 315 -26.02 11.42 -3.22
N THR A 316 -26.38 10.74 -2.18
CA THR A 316 -25.71 10.80 -0.88
C THR A 316 -25.11 9.47 -0.54
N LYS A 317 -23.91 9.49 0.07
CA LYS A 317 -23.27 8.31 0.63
C LYS A 317 -22.74 8.58 2.01
N SER A 318 -23.08 7.71 2.95
CA SER A 318 -22.47 7.68 4.27
C SER A 318 -21.18 6.85 4.22
N LEU A 319 -20.11 7.40 4.80
CA LEU A 319 -18.80 6.77 4.89
C LEU A 319 -18.35 6.77 6.35
N LYS A 320 -17.80 5.66 6.82
CA LYS A 320 -17.09 5.68 8.11
C LYS A 320 -15.78 6.45 7.95
N ALA A 321 -15.40 7.22 8.95
CA ALA A 321 -14.09 7.92 8.94
C ALA A 321 -12.95 6.92 8.73
N THR A 322 -13.05 5.71 9.28
CA THR A 322 -12.12 4.60 9.06
C THR A 322 -12.08 4.07 7.62
N ASP A 323 -13.09 4.37 6.79
CA ASP A 323 -13.06 3.98 5.37
C ASP A 323 -12.15 4.89 4.54
N VAL A 324 -11.90 6.11 5.05
CA VAL A 324 -11.04 7.13 4.42
C VAL A 324 -9.64 7.08 5.04
N TYR A 325 -9.57 6.94 6.36
CA TYR A 325 -8.32 6.84 7.11
C TYR A 325 -8.23 5.48 7.79
N ARG A 326 -7.77 4.49 7.08
CA ARG A 326 -7.50 3.20 7.69
C ARG A 326 -6.31 3.31 8.61
N THR A 327 -6.57 3.28 9.91
CA THR A 327 -5.57 2.84 10.87
C THR A 327 -5.43 1.34 10.74
N TYR A 328 -4.20 0.85 10.74
CA TYR A 328 -3.88 -0.57 10.69
C TYR A 328 -4.62 -1.29 11.84
N GLU A 329 -5.62 -2.09 11.49
CA GLU A 329 -6.33 -2.93 12.45
C GLU A 329 -5.55 -4.23 12.63
N TYR A 330 -4.57 -4.23 13.54
CA TYR A 330 -4.11 -5.47 14.16
C TYR A 330 -5.16 -5.91 15.18
N LEU A 331 -6.24 -6.48 14.69
CA LEU A 331 -7.25 -7.10 15.53
C LEU A 331 -7.07 -8.63 15.48
N ASP A 332 -5.90 -9.09 15.90
CA ASP A 332 -5.75 -10.47 16.26
C ASP A 332 -5.93 -10.59 17.79
N SER A 333 -7.10 -11.04 18.20
CA SER A 333 -7.43 -11.33 19.60
C SER A 333 -6.97 -12.72 20.04
N SER A 334 -6.07 -13.36 19.27
CA SER A 334 -5.54 -14.67 19.61
C SER A 334 -4.67 -14.61 20.87
N SER A 335 -4.68 -15.67 21.67
CA SER A 335 -3.81 -15.83 22.85
C SER A 335 -2.33 -15.60 22.53
N LYS A 336 -1.90 -15.96 21.31
CA LYS A 336 -0.52 -15.77 20.81
C LYS A 336 -0.09 -14.29 20.76
N VAL A 337 -1.00 -13.35 20.50
CA VAL A 337 -0.69 -11.91 20.52
C VAL A 337 -0.42 -11.43 21.94
N TYR A 338 -1.25 -11.85 22.90
CA TYR A 338 -1.03 -11.53 24.31
C TYR A 338 0.25 -12.16 24.85
N GLU A 339 0.55 -13.40 24.50
CA GLU A 339 1.81 -14.06 24.86
C GLU A 339 3.04 -13.31 24.31
N ARG A 340 2.98 -12.80 23.06
CA ARG A 340 4.05 -11.97 22.49
C ARG A 340 4.20 -10.65 23.26
N ALA A 341 3.11 -9.98 23.55
CA ALA A 341 3.13 -8.74 24.32
C ALA A 341 3.70 -8.99 25.72
N GLU A 342 3.31 -10.08 26.39
CA GLU A 342 3.83 -10.46 27.70
C GLU A 342 5.34 -10.72 27.65
N ARG A 343 5.85 -11.43 26.66
CA ARG A 343 7.30 -11.68 26.48
C ARG A 343 8.11 -10.40 26.35
N ILE A 344 7.54 -9.34 25.75
CA ILE A 344 8.21 -8.05 25.58
C ILE A 344 8.11 -7.21 26.87
N ILE A 345 6.93 -7.17 27.49
CA ILE A 345 6.64 -6.28 28.63
C ILE A 345 7.13 -6.88 29.95
N SER A 346 7.05 -8.20 30.12
CA SER A 346 7.40 -8.87 31.37
C SER A 346 8.88 -8.67 31.73
N PRO A 347 9.20 -8.33 32.98
CA PRO A 347 10.59 -8.31 33.46
C PRO A 347 11.32 -9.65 33.36
N LYS A 348 10.57 -10.76 33.32
CA LYS A 348 11.06 -12.12 33.10
C LYS A 348 11.11 -12.53 31.64
N GLY A 349 10.72 -11.61 30.72
CA GLY A 349 10.76 -11.85 29.28
C GLY A 349 12.17 -12.00 28.74
N HIS A 350 12.30 -12.63 27.58
CA HIS A 350 13.59 -12.87 26.91
C HIS A 350 14.26 -11.62 26.36
N CYS A 351 13.54 -10.49 26.23
CA CYS A 351 14.11 -9.24 25.76
C CYS A 351 14.94 -8.56 26.85
N GLY A 352 16.25 -8.43 26.65
CA GLY A 352 17.14 -7.64 27.52
C GLY A 352 16.68 -6.19 27.63
N HIS A 353 17.08 -5.52 28.72
CA HIS A 353 16.63 -4.17 29.05
C HIS A 353 16.81 -3.14 27.92
N PRO A 354 17.94 -3.07 27.17
CA PRO A 354 18.12 -2.09 26.07
C PRO A 354 17.16 -2.35 24.90
N LEU A 355 16.99 -3.60 24.48
CA LEU A 355 16.07 -3.98 23.41
C LEU A 355 14.64 -3.65 23.77
N ARG A 356 14.23 -4.00 24.99
CA ARG A 356 12.90 -3.70 25.50
C ARG A 356 12.58 -2.22 25.46
N GLN A 357 13.50 -1.34 25.88
CA GLN A 357 13.29 0.11 25.82
C GLN A 357 13.06 0.59 24.39
N LYS A 358 13.84 0.09 23.43
CA LYS A 358 13.68 0.46 22.01
C LYS A 358 12.35 -0.03 21.44
N LEU A 359 11.93 -1.25 21.75
CA LEU A 359 10.61 -1.77 21.36
C LEU A 359 9.46 -0.93 21.95
N LEU A 360 9.53 -0.59 23.25
CA LEU A 360 8.50 0.23 23.89
C LEU A 360 8.45 1.64 23.31
N SER A 361 9.61 2.25 23.01
CA SER A 361 9.68 3.54 22.31
C SER A 361 9.02 3.45 20.93
N SER A 362 9.38 2.44 20.14
CA SER A 362 8.78 2.19 18.83
C SER A 362 7.25 2.03 18.91
N PHE A 363 6.75 1.27 19.88
CA PHE A 363 5.30 1.10 20.09
C PHE A 363 4.61 2.40 20.50
N SER A 364 5.27 3.23 21.31
CA SER A 364 4.73 4.55 21.68
C SER A 364 4.53 5.44 20.46
N TYR A 365 5.51 5.52 19.57
CA TYR A 365 5.38 6.27 18.31
C TYR A 365 4.35 5.64 17.36
N ALA A 366 4.28 4.32 17.27
CA ALA A 366 3.25 3.64 16.47
C ALA A 366 1.83 3.96 16.99
N ASN A 367 1.66 4.06 18.32
CA ASN A 367 0.39 4.46 18.93
C ASN A 367 0.07 5.94 18.68
N LEU A 368 1.05 6.84 18.74
CA LEU A 368 0.87 8.24 18.35
C LEU A 368 0.43 8.36 16.89
N SER A 369 1.07 7.60 15.99
CA SER A 369 0.65 7.53 14.59
C SER A 369 -0.81 7.10 14.44
N ARG A 370 -1.27 6.11 15.21
CA ARG A 370 -2.66 5.63 15.17
C ARG A 370 -3.65 6.66 15.69
N ALA A 371 -3.26 7.40 16.71
CA ALA A 371 -4.11 8.42 17.36
C ALA A 371 -4.22 9.72 16.54
N SER A 372 -3.24 10.03 15.71
CA SER A 372 -3.22 11.26 14.89
C SER A 372 -4.33 11.25 13.84
N MET A 373 -4.90 12.42 13.57
CA MET A 373 -5.85 12.61 12.47
C MET A 373 -5.13 13.08 11.19
N ALA A 374 -4.10 13.92 11.32
CA ALA A 374 -3.31 14.40 10.21
C ALA A 374 -2.43 13.28 9.63
N LEU A 375 -2.40 13.18 8.31
CA LEU A 375 -1.67 12.12 7.61
C LEU A 375 -0.16 12.28 7.77
N GLU A 376 0.33 13.52 7.80
CA GLU A 376 1.72 13.89 8.04
C GLU A 376 2.20 13.41 9.41
N GLU A 377 1.40 13.62 10.45
CA GLU A 377 1.70 13.15 11.81
C GLU A 377 1.70 11.62 11.88
N LYS A 378 0.71 10.97 11.22
CA LYS A 378 0.68 9.50 11.11
C LYS A 378 1.97 9.00 10.49
N TYR A 379 2.36 9.59 9.38
CA TYR A 379 3.55 9.24 8.63
C TYR A 379 4.82 9.44 9.45
N MET A 380 5.01 10.63 9.99
CA MET A 380 6.21 10.98 10.77
C MET A 380 6.35 10.10 12.00
N ASN A 381 5.28 9.85 12.75
CA ASN A 381 5.34 9.04 13.95
C ASN A 381 5.67 7.58 13.65
N ILE A 382 5.10 6.99 12.57
CA ILE A 382 5.44 5.60 12.21
C ILE A 382 6.87 5.49 11.66
N TRP A 383 7.35 6.51 10.94
CA TRP A 383 8.74 6.57 10.51
C TRP A 383 9.70 6.64 11.71
N ILE A 384 9.44 7.50 12.70
CA ILE A 384 10.23 7.58 13.93
C ILE A 384 10.20 6.25 14.70
N ALA A 385 9.07 5.52 14.68
CA ALA A 385 8.99 4.19 15.27
C ALA A 385 9.98 3.21 14.62
N ILE A 386 10.14 3.24 13.30
CA ILE A 386 11.14 2.45 12.56
C ILE A 386 12.56 2.92 12.89
N GLU A 387 12.82 4.24 12.83
CA GLU A 387 14.13 4.81 13.15
C GLU A 387 14.59 4.44 14.58
N SER A 388 13.67 4.50 15.56
CA SER A 388 13.98 4.18 16.96
C SER A 388 14.41 2.73 17.14
N LEU A 389 13.88 1.81 16.33
CA LEU A 389 14.23 0.39 16.34
C LEU A 389 15.49 0.09 15.52
N CYS A 390 15.69 0.77 14.39
CA CYS A 390 16.84 0.51 13.49
C CYS A 390 18.15 1.20 13.93
N ARG A 391 18.12 2.10 14.91
CA ARG A 391 19.32 2.81 15.36
C ARG A 391 20.32 1.85 16.01
N SER A 392 21.44 1.64 15.35
CA SER A 392 22.56 0.81 15.79
C SER A 392 23.86 1.63 15.79
N ASP A 393 24.77 1.32 16.71
CA ASP A 393 26.08 1.97 16.77
C ASP A 393 27.05 1.47 15.67
N ALA A 394 26.62 0.51 14.86
CA ALA A 394 27.45 -0.17 13.86
C ALA A 394 27.45 0.48 12.47
N GLN A 395 26.58 1.45 12.20
CA GLN A 395 26.45 2.08 10.86
C GLN A 395 26.56 3.60 10.95
N GLU A 396 27.11 4.21 9.89
CA GLU A 396 27.40 5.65 9.84
C GLU A 396 26.12 6.50 9.86
N THR A 397 25.05 6.05 9.19
CA THR A 397 23.78 6.77 9.18
C THR A 397 22.60 5.86 9.49
N ILE A 398 21.54 6.44 10.06
CA ILE A 398 20.32 5.69 10.41
C ILE A 398 19.58 5.20 9.16
N ILE A 399 19.66 5.93 8.06
CA ILE A 399 19.04 5.50 6.81
C ILE A 399 19.74 4.28 6.21
N ASP A 400 21.07 4.19 6.30
CA ASP A 400 21.80 3.01 5.83
C ASP A 400 21.42 1.77 6.63
N SER A 401 21.23 1.92 7.95
CA SER A 401 20.70 0.86 8.81
C SER A 401 19.32 0.38 8.34
N ILE A 402 18.41 1.30 8.06
CA ILE A 402 17.04 1.00 7.58
C ILE A 402 17.09 0.29 6.22
N LEU A 403 17.89 0.83 5.27
CA LEU A 403 18.02 0.31 3.90
C LEU A 403 18.71 -1.07 3.82
N THR A 404 19.35 -1.49 4.89
CA THR A 404 19.97 -2.83 4.99
C THR A 404 19.05 -3.77 5.76
N LEU A 405 18.67 -3.39 6.97
CA LEU A 405 17.98 -4.28 7.90
C LEU A 405 16.54 -4.60 7.47
N VAL A 406 15.77 -3.59 7.05
CA VAL A 406 14.36 -3.79 6.72
C VAL A 406 14.19 -4.70 5.49
N PRO A 407 14.91 -4.49 4.36
CA PRO A 407 14.83 -5.41 3.22
C PRO A 407 15.25 -6.83 3.57
N ASN A 408 16.32 -7.01 4.35
CA ASN A 408 16.79 -8.32 4.76
C ASN A 408 15.76 -9.06 5.61
N ALA A 409 15.20 -8.39 6.63
CA ALA A 409 14.14 -8.95 7.47
C ALA A 409 12.88 -9.34 6.67
N LEU A 410 12.47 -8.50 5.72
CA LEU A 410 11.33 -8.77 4.85
C LEU A 410 11.57 -9.96 3.92
N CYS A 411 12.79 -10.12 3.42
CA CYS A 411 13.17 -11.23 2.54
C CYS A 411 13.15 -12.58 3.27
N LEU A 412 13.58 -12.64 4.53
CA LEU A 412 13.53 -13.86 5.35
C LEU A 412 12.11 -14.42 5.50
N ARG A 413 11.10 -13.55 5.50
CA ARG A 413 9.68 -13.96 5.62
C ARG A 413 8.94 -14.03 4.29
N TYR A 414 9.60 -13.66 3.18
CA TYR A 414 8.90 -13.44 1.92
C TYR A 414 8.27 -14.71 1.36
N LEU A 415 9.02 -15.79 1.28
CA LEU A 415 8.50 -17.06 0.75
C LEU A 415 7.37 -17.63 1.62
N TYR A 416 7.53 -17.61 2.93
CA TYR A 416 6.47 -17.99 3.86
C TYR A 416 5.18 -17.20 3.61
N ARG A 417 5.29 -15.88 3.47
CA ARG A 417 4.16 -15.00 3.22
C ARG A 417 3.50 -15.30 1.85
N LEU A 418 4.29 -15.63 0.83
CA LEU A 418 3.76 -16.02 -0.49
C LEU A 418 2.92 -17.31 -0.40
N VAL A 419 3.46 -18.36 0.23
CA VAL A 419 2.75 -19.65 0.37
C VAL A 419 1.50 -19.47 1.24
N ARG A 420 1.61 -18.77 2.36
CA ARG A 420 0.46 -18.48 3.22
C ARG A 420 -0.63 -17.71 2.48
N ASN A 421 -0.27 -16.71 1.69
CA ASN A 421 -1.23 -15.95 0.90
C ASN A 421 -1.90 -16.82 -0.17
N PHE A 422 -1.15 -17.73 -0.81
CA PHE A 422 -1.72 -18.70 -1.75
C PHE A 422 -2.78 -19.59 -1.07
N VAL A 423 -2.49 -20.10 0.13
CA VAL A 423 -3.47 -20.90 0.90
C VAL A 423 -4.71 -20.08 1.25
N GLU A 424 -4.53 -18.83 1.65
CA GLU A 424 -5.66 -17.93 1.92
C GLU A 424 -6.49 -17.65 0.65
N ASP A 425 -5.86 -17.51 -0.50
CA ASP A 425 -6.54 -17.32 -1.79
C ASP A 425 -7.30 -18.59 -2.21
N CYS A 426 -6.73 -19.77 -2.00
CA CYS A 426 -7.44 -21.04 -2.19
C CYS A 426 -8.70 -21.09 -1.31
N SER A 427 -8.56 -20.77 -0.02
CA SER A 427 -9.70 -20.74 0.92
C SER A 427 -10.79 -19.74 0.52
N ARG A 428 -10.41 -18.57 -0.02
CA ARG A 428 -11.35 -17.54 -0.51
C ARG A 428 -12.09 -17.96 -1.79
N CYS A 429 -11.47 -18.86 -2.58
CA CYS A 429 -12.08 -19.45 -3.76
C CYS A 429 -12.85 -20.74 -3.47
N ASP A 430 -13.06 -21.09 -2.20
CA ASP A 430 -13.70 -22.33 -1.76
C ASP A 430 -12.94 -23.60 -2.22
N VAL A 431 -11.62 -23.49 -2.44
CA VAL A 431 -10.74 -24.62 -2.77
C VAL A 431 -10.30 -25.28 -1.48
N GLU A 432 -10.66 -26.56 -1.32
CA GLU A 432 -10.25 -27.38 -0.18
C GLU A 432 -9.06 -28.27 -0.55
N PHE A 433 -8.13 -28.45 0.40
CA PHE A 433 -6.94 -29.30 0.24
C PHE A 433 -7.26 -30.75 0.59
N VAL A 434 -8.26 -31.31 -0.12
CA VAL A 434 -8.64 -32.72 -0.06
C VAL A 434 -8.17 -33.39 -1.36
N PHE A 435 -7.20 -34.28 -1.25
CA PHE A 435 -6.57 -34.99 -2.35
C PHE A 435 -6.87 -36.48 -2.28
N SER A 436 -6.55 -37.23 -3.35
CA SER A 436 -6.78 -38.66 -3.42
C SER A 436 -6.11 -39.46 -2.29
N THR A 437 -4.94 -39.03 -1.83
CA THR A 437 -4.14 -39.74 -0.81
C THR A 437 -3.99 -38.97 0.51
N LYS A 438 -4.39 -37.70 0.56
CA LYS A 438 -4.14 -36.83 1.70
C LYS A 438 -5.21 -35.74 1.83
N SER A 439 -5.52 -35.37 3.08
CA SER A 439 -6.33 -34.19 3.38
C SER A 439 -5.58 -33.27 4.35
N ILE A 440 -5.60 -31.96 4.09
CA ILE A 440 -4.96 -30.94 4.90
C ILE A 440 -6.04 -29.97 5.39
N ASP A 441 -6.15 -29.83 6.72
CA ASP A 441 -7.06 -28.85 7.31
C ASP A 441 -6.52 -27.44 7.14
N MET A 442 -7.09 -26.66 6.22
CA MET A 442 -6.70 -25.28 5.96
C MET A 442 -7.03 -24.31 7.09
N LYS A 443 -7.86 -24.72 8.05
CA LYS A 443 -8.23 -23.92 9.24
C LYS A 443 -7.37 -24.26 10.46
N MET A 444 -6.40 -25.16 10.32
CA MET A 444 -5.54 -25.51 11.45
C MET A 444 -4.90 -24.27 12.09
N GLY A 445 -4.81 -24.27 13.42
CA GLY A 445 -4.23 -23.16 14.18
C GLY A 445 -2.71 -23.00 13.99
N ASP A 446 -2.03 -24.10 13.63
CA ASP A 446 -0.60 -24.13 13.33
C ASP A 446 -0.37 -23.72 11.87
N LYS A 447 -0.06 -22.42 11.68
CA LYS A 447 0.17 -21.85 10.35
C LYS A 447 1.49 -22.30 9.73
N ASP A 448 2.48 -22.59 10.53
CA ASP A 448 3.81 -23.02 10.07
C ASP A 448 3.72 -24.44 9.48
N ARG A 449 3.00 -25.30 10.18
CA ARG A 449 2.66 -26.64 9.67
C ARG A 449 1.87 -26.56 8.35
N LEU A 450 0.87 -25.67 8.27
CA LEU A 450 0.07 -25.50 7.06
C LEU A 450 0.93 -25.08 5.85
N VAL A 451 1.86 -24.15 6.05
CA VAL A 451 2.81 -23.71 5.01
C VAL A 451 3.69 -24.90 4.58
N THR A 452 4.27 -25.65 5.52
CA THR A 452 5.12 -26.81 5.23
C THR A 452 4.37 -27.89 4.45
N GLU A 453 3.14 -28.21 4.86
CA GLU A 453 2.28 -29.18 4.21
C GLU A 453 1.90 -28.74 2.78
N THR A 454 1.66 -27.44 2.57
CA THR A 454 1.36 -26.87 1.25
C THR A 454 2.56 -26.99 0.31
N ILE A 455 3.76 -26.71 0.79
CA ILE A 455 4.99 -26.87 0.03
C ILE A 455 5.19 -28.33 -0.37
N ALA A 456 4.92 -29.27 0.55
CA ALA A 456 4.99 -30.70 0.26
C ALA A 456 4.05 -31.11 -0.88
N VAL A 457 2.83 -30.52 -0.97
CA VAL A 457 1.90 -30.76 -2.08
C VAL A 457 2.50 -30.32 -3.42
N PHE A 458 3.13 -29.15 -3.48
CA PHE A 458 3.77 -28.68 -4.72
C PHE A 458 4.96 -29.55 -5.18
N ARG A 459 5.57 -30.30 -4.27
CA ARG A 459 6.70 -31.20 -4.55
C ARG A 459 6.28 -32.63 -4.84
N ASP A 460 5.04 -32.98 -4.55
CA ASP A 460 4.48 -34.31 -4.78
C ASP A 460 3.88 -34.36 -6.18
N THR A 461 4.48 -35.18 -7.06
CA THR A 461 4.08 -35.33 -8.47
C THR A 461 2.68 -35.89 -8.67
N THR A 462 2.09 -36.49 -7.61
CA THR A 462 0.72 -37.03 -7.67
C THR A 462 -0.31 -36.02 -7.19
N LEU A 463 0.01 -35.21 -6.18
CA LEU A 463 -0.90 -34.23 -5.58
C LEU A 463 -0.92 -32.89 -6.34
N GLN A 464 0.19 -32.53 -6.95
CA GLN A 464 0.37 -31.30 -7.71
C GLN A 464 -0.68 -31.11 -8.82
N PRO A 465 -0.94 -32.13 -9.73
CA PRO A 465 -1.96 -31.97 -10.76
C PRO A 465 -3.38 -31.82 -10.20
N GLU A 466 -3.67 -32.49 -9.07
CA GLU A 466 -4.96 -32.36 -8.40
C GLU A 466 -5.18 -30.94 -7.85
N LEU A 467 -4.12 -30.33 -7.30
CA LEU A 467 -4.18 -28.93 -6.83
C LEU A 467 -4.35 -27.96 -8.00
N GLU A 468 -3.65 -28.19 -9.11
CA GLU A 468 -3.79 -27.38 -10.33
C GLU A 468 -5.23 -27.38 -10.83
N GLU A 469 -5.84 -28.57 -10.98
CA GLU A 469 -7.21 -28.69 -11.44
C GLU A 469 -8.21 -27.97 -10.52
N LYS A 470 -8.02 -28.06 -9.20
CA LYS A 470 -8.83 -27.31 -8.23
C LYS A 470 -8.68 -25.78 -8.36
N CYS A 471 -7.49 -25.30 -8.69
CA CYS A 471 -7.23 -23.87 -8.85
C CYS A 471 -7.86 -23.28 -10.13
N ARG A 472 -8.24 -24.08 -11.11
CA ARG A 472 -8.91 -23.62 -12.35
C ARG A 472 -10.29 -23.03 -12.14
N CYS A 473 -10.88 -23.19 -10.95
CA CYS A 473 -12.15 -22.56 -10.61
C CYS A 473 -12.09 -21.01 -10.62
N ASN A 474 -10.88 -20.44 -10.63
CA ASN A 474 -10.64 -19.00 -10.72
C ASN A 474 -9.40 -18.75 -11.58
N SER A 475 -9.52 -17.95 -12.64
CA SER A 475 -8.45 -17.74 -13.62
C SER A 475 -7.20 -17.12 -13.01
N LEU A 476 -7.35 -16.17 -12.09
CA LEU A 476 -6.22 -15.55 -11.39
C LEU A 476 -5.57 -16.51 -10.39
N LEU A 477 -6.35 -17.33 -9.68
CA LEU A 477 -5.83 -18.36 -8.78
C LEU A 477 -5.01 -19.40 -9.54
N HIS A 478 -5.45 -19.77 -10.74
CA HIS A 478 -4.70 -20.69 -11.60
C HIS A 478 -3.35 -20.09 -12.04
N GLN A 479 -3.31 -18.81 -12.44
CA GLN A 479 -2.04 -18.13 -12.72
C GLN A 479 -1.14 -18.07 -11.49
N ARG A 480 -1.72 -17.85 -10.31
CA ARG A 480 -0.99 -17.85 -9.04
C ARG A 480 -0.43 -19.22 -8.67
N TYR A 481 -1.20 -20.27 -8.94
CA TYR A 481 -0.71 -21.65 -8.82
C TYR A 481 0.52 -21.88 -9.69
N GLN A 482 0.48 -21.49 -10.97
CA GLN A 482 1.61 -21.62 -11.89
C GLN A 482 2.85 -20.84 -11.42
N GLU A 483 2.67 -19.61 -10.94
CA GLU A 483 3.75 -18.82 -10.34
C GLU A 483 4.35 -19.53 -9.11
N MET A 484 3.51 -20.00 -8.19
CA MET A 484 3.96 -20.71 -6.99
C MET A 484 4.68 -22.03 -7.33
N PHE A 485 4.18 -22.76 -8.31
CA PHE A 485 4.83 -23.98 -8.80
C PHE A 485 6.25 -23.69 -9.29
N GLN A 486 6.44 -22.67 -10.11
CA GLN A 486 7.78 -22.27 -10.58
C GLN A 486 8.69 -21.86 -9.43
N ILE A 487 8.21 -21.03 -8.49
CA ILE A 487 8.98 -20.58 -7.31
C ILE A 487 9.41 -21.76 -6.45
N LEU A 488 8.55 -22.77 -6.26
CA LEU A 488 8.79 -23.89 -5.35
C LEU A 488 9.54 -25.08 -6.00
N THR A 489 9.65 -25.11 -7.31
CA THR A 489 10.32 -26.20 -8.05
C THR A 489 11.60 -25.77 -8.76
N ASP A 490 11.81 -24.48 -9.03
CA ASP A 490 13.02 -23.95 -9.63
C ASP A 490 13.76 -22.95 -8.71
N PRO A 491 14.94 -23.32 -8.18
CA PRO A 491 15.73 -22.46 -7.30
C PRO A 491 16.07 -21.10 -7.90
N GLN A 492 16.33 -21.02 -9.22
CA GLN A 492 16.66 -19.75 -9.86
C GLN A 492 15.46 -18.79 -9.85
N THR A 493 14.27 -19.29 -10.13
CA THR A 493 13.03 -18.48 -10.05
C THR A 493 12.79 -17.95 -8.64
N LEU A 494 13.03 -18.77 -7.61
CA LEU A 494 12.93 -18.33 -6.21
C LEU A 494 13.92 -17.20 -5.91
N ILE A 495 15.19 -17.35 -6.32
CA ILE A 495 16.24 -16.37 -6.12
C ILE A 495 15.87 -15.04 -6.77
N ASP A 496 15.57 -15.09 -8.06
CA ASP A 496 15.19 -13.90 -8.83
C ASP A 496 13.99 -13.18 -8.21
N LYS A 497 13.03 -13.95 -7.67
CA LYS A 497 11.86 -13.40 -6.98
C LYS A 497 12.24 -12.69 -5.69
N VAL A 498 13.12 -13.27 -4.86
CA VAL A 498 13.57 -12.67 -3.60
C VAL A 498 14.48 -11.46 -3.85
N GLU A 499 15.44 -11.54 -4.78
CA GLU A 499 16.28 -10.41 -5.16
C GLU A 499 15.47 -9.23 -5.69
N LYS A 500 14.46 -9.51 -6.52
CA LYS A 500 13.52 -8.49 -7.01
C LYS A 500 12.73 -7.86 -5.87
N HIS A 501 12.28 -8.67 -4.90
CA HIS A 501 11.59 -8.16 -3.72
C HIS A 501 12.50 -7.26 -2.89
N HIS A 502 13.72 -7.71 -2.57
CA HIS A 502 14.73 -6.94 -1.85
C HIS A 502 14.99 -5.56 -2.50
N THR A 503 15.25 -5.57 -3.81
CA THR A 503 15.50 -4.35 -4.58
C THR A 503 14.29 -3.42 -4.57
N THR A 504 13.08 -3.96 -4.72
CA THR A 504 11.83 -3.18 -4.71
C THR A 504 11.60 -2.53 -3.34
N VAL A 505 11.85 -3.26 -2.24
CA VAL A 505 11.73 -2.72 -0.88
C VAL A 505 12.75 -1.59 -0.65
N ARG A 506 14.00 -1.74 -1.12
CA ARG A 506 15.01 -0.67 -1.02
C ARG A 506 14.60 0.59 -1.77
N TRP A 507 14.12 0.48 -3.00
CA TRP A 507 13.61 1.63 -3.75
C TRP A 507 12.45 2.31 -3.02
N HIS A 508 11.53 1.51 -2.51
CA HIS A 508 10.37 2.02 -1.78
C HIS A 508 10.79 2.73 -0.48
N LEU A 509 11.72 2.18 0.30
CA LEU A 509 12.25 2.83 1.50
C LEU A 509 12.95 4.17 1.19
N ASN A 510 13.70 4.25 0.09
CA ASN A 510 14.27 5.53 -0.37
C ASN A 510 13.19 6.57 -0.69
N ARG A 511 12.10 6.15 -1.34
CA ARG A 511 10.95 7.03 -1.59
C ARG A 511 10.30 7.47 -0.29
N LEU A 512 10.07 6.54 0.64
CA LEU A 512 9.50 6.86 1.95
C LEU A 512 10.40 7.83 2.74
N TYR A 513 11.71 7.66 2.66
CA TYR A 513 12.67 8.58 3.29
C TYR A 513 12.59 10.00 2.67
N ARG A 514 12.47 10.09 1.36
CA ARG A 514 12.24 11.37 0.67
C ARG A 514 10.97 12.05 1.17
N VAL A 515 9.86 11.33 1.19
CA VAL A 515 8.57 11.85 1.68
C VAL A 515 8.68 12.33 3.14
N ARG A 516 9.38 11.58 3.99
CA ARG A 516 9.67 11.99 5.38
C ARG A 516 10.41 13.34 5.43
N ASN A 517 11.42 13.50 4.59
CA ASN A 517 12.19 14.75 4.53
C ASN A 517 11.32 15.90 4.00
N GLU A 518 10.50 15.65 2.99
CA GLU A 518 9.56 16.64 2.46
C GLU A 518 8.56 17.11 3.53
N ILE A 519 7.95 16.18 4.29
CA ILE A 519 7.07 16.53 5.42
C ILE A 519 7.84 17.34 6.48
N ALA A 520 9.08 16.94 6.82
CA ALA A 520 9.87 17.62 7.83
C ALA A 520 10.23 19.06 7.44
N HIS A 521 10.34 19.37 6.15
CA HIS A 521 10.71 20.68 5.63
C HIS A 521 9.50 21.54 5.23
N SER A 522 8.47 20.94 4.61
CA SER A 522 7.29 21.65 4.10
C SER A 522 6.06 21.54 4.98
N GLY A 523 5.98 20.52 5.81
CA GLY A 523 4.82 20.23 6.67
C GLY A 523 3.60 19.68 5.93
N VAL A 524 3.68 19.41 4.63
CA VAL A 524 2.50 19.08 3.80
C VAL A 524 2.69 17.78 3.04
N LEU A 525 1.62 16.99 2.99
CA LEU A 525 1.55 15.72 2.25
C LEU A 525 0.18 15.63 1.53
N GLN A 526 0.11 16.04 0.29
CA GLN A 526 -1.16 16.20 -0.43
C GLN A 526 -1.60 15.00 -1.28
N GLU A 527 -0.78 13.97 -1.43
CA GLU A 527 -1.05 12.87 -2.35
C GLU A 527 -1.93 11.77 -1.73
N ILE A 528 -2.90 11.26 -2.49
CA ILE A 528 -3.70 10.07 -2.10
C ILE A 528 -2.79 8.84 -1.87
N SER A 529 -1.70 8.72 -2.62
CA SER A 529 -0.67 7.70 -2.44
C SER A 529 -0.03 7.70 -1.04
N ALA A 530 -0.07 8.82 -0.33
CA ALA A 530 0.48 8.96 1.02
C ALA A 530 -0.23 8.07 2.07
N ILE A 531 -1.52 7.77 1.88
CA ILE A 531 -2.22 6.78 2.71
C ILE A 531 -1.53 5.43 2.58
N ARG A 532 -1.23 5.05 1.36
CA ARG A 532 -0.56 3.79 1.04
C ARG A 532 0.85 3.72 1.62
N TYR A 533 1.60 4.81 1.57
CA TYR A 533 2.92 4.90 2.17
C TYR A 533 2.87 4.68 3.67
N THR A 534 1.88 5.24 4.36
CA THR A 534 1.69 5.02 5.80
C THR A 534 1.35 3.56 6.11
N GLU A 535 0.51 2.91 5.31
CA GLU A 535 0.20 1.48 5.45
C GLU A 535 1.45 0.61 5.29
N HIS A 536 2.30 0.90 4.29
CA HIS A 536 3.55 0.18 4.07
C HIS A 536 4.54 0.34 5.24
N LEU A 537 4.65 1.55 5.80
CA LEU A 537 5.50 1.77 6.98
C LEU A 537 5.05 0.92 8.17
N TYR A 538 3.74 0.79 8.40
CA TYR A 538 3.21 -0.10 9.43
C TYR A 538 3.56 -1.56 9.16
N ASP A 539 3.44 -2.03 7.92
CA ASP A 539 3.77 -3.41 7.54
C ASP A 539 5.27 -3.70 7.73
N TYR A 540 6.12 -2.74 7.36
CA TYR A 540 7.56 -2.82 7.57
C TYR A 540 7.92 -2.86 9.05
N LEU A 541 7.35 -1.97 9.86
CA LEU A 541 7.56 -1.97 11.30
C LEU A 541 7.09 -3.29 11.93
N ALA A 542 5.92 -3.76 11.58
CA ALA A 542 5.35 -4.99 12.12
C ALA A 542 6.23 -6.21 11.81
N THR A 543 6.72 -6.31 10.57
CA THR A 543 7.63 -7.37 10.16
C THR A 543 8.96 -7.27 10.91
N LEU A 544 9.54 -6.07 11.00
CA LEU A 544 10.79 -5.84 11.73
C LEU A 544 10.65 -6.20 13.22
N VAL A 545 9.60 -5.75 13.89
CA VAL A 545 9.31 -6.12 15.29
C VAL A 545 9.17 -7.63 15.44
N SER A 546 8.48 -8.28 14.51
CA SER A 546 8.32 -9.75 14.53
C SER A 546 9.66 -10.46 14.42
N GLU A 547 10.52 -10.05 13.50
CA GLU A 547 11.86 -10.66 13.34
C GLU A 547 12.77 -10.37 14.52
N VAL A 548 12.83 -9.13 15.00
CA VAL A 548 13.64 -8.76 16.16
C VAL A 548 13.24 -9.55 17.40
N THR A 549 11.95 -9.69 17.67
CA THR A 549 11.46 -10.46 18.83
C THR A 549 11.71 -11.96 18.68
N ARG A 550 11.60 -12.49 17.46
CA ARG A 550 11.88 -13.90 17.16
C ARG A 550 13.35 -14.24 17.36
N PHE A 551 14.27 -13.47 16.78
CA PHE A 551 15.70 -13.70 16.94
C PHE A 551 16.17 -13.51 18.38
N SER A 552 15.62 -12.54 19.10
CA SER A 552 15.89 -12.35 20.52
C SER A 552 15.49 -13.59 21.35
N ALA A 553 14.31 -14.13 21.09
CA ALA A 553 13.82 -15.33 21.81
C ALA A 553 14.62 -16.58 21.48
N ALA A 554 14.98 -16.78 20.20
CA ALA A 554 15.72 -17.97 19.75
C ALA A 554 17.16 -18.00 20.25
N ASN A 555 17.82 -16.83 20.35
CA ASN A 555 19.23 -16.73 20.68
C ASN A 555 19.49 -16.23 22.11
N ALA A 556 18.44 -16.01 22.90
CA ALA A 556 18.49 -15.48 24.27
C ALA A 556 19.35 -14.19 24.39
N THR A 557 19.38 -13.35 23.31
CA THR A 557 20.14 -12.10 23.29
C THR A 557 19.22 -10.88 23.44
N GLY A 558 19.68 -9.91 24.25
CA GLY A 558 19.05 -8.60 24.40
C GLY A 558 19.77 -7.49 23.65
N SER A 559 20.82 -7.82 22.90
CA SER A 559 21.59 -6.88 22.10
C SER A 559 20.96 -6.70 20.72
N LEU A 560 20.55 -5.48 20.41
CA LEU A 560 19.98 -5.14 19.11
C LEU A 560 21.01 -5.31 17.97
N GLY A 561 22.28 -4.96 18.23
CA GLY A 561 23.37 -5.13 17.26
C GLY A 561 23.59 -6.60 16.89
N GLU A 562 23.56 -7.51 17.87
CA GLU A 562 23.66 -8.95 17.62
C GLU A 562 22.48 -9.48 16.81
N ILE A 563 21.26 -9.04 17.13
CA ILE A 563 20.06 -9.41 16.37
C ILE A 563 20.15 -8.93 14.92
N PHE A 564 20.66 -7.72 14.70
CA PHE A 564 20.86 -7.19 13.35
C PHE A 564 21.89 -7.97 12.57
N SER A 565 23.01 -8.35 13.22
CA SER A 565 24.01 -9.24 12.61
C SER A 565 23.38 -10.57 12.23
N LEU A 566 22.60 -11.19 13.12
CA LEU A 566 21.92 -12.45 12.86
C LEU A 566 20.93 -12.36 11.68
N ILE A 567 20.13 -11.28 11.58
CA ILE A 567 19.24 -11.07 10.45
C ILE A 567 20.04 -10.94 9.14
N ASN A 568 21.13 -10.17 9.15
CA ASN A 568 21.96 -9.97 7.98
C ASN A 568 22.69 -11.27 7.58
N ASP A 569 23.27 -11.99 8.53
CA ASP A 569 23.98 -13.25 8.29
C ASP A 569 23.03 -14.31 7.71
N ASN A 570 21.82 -14.45 8.26
CA ASN A 570 20.80 -15.37 7.73
C ASN A 570 20.37 -14.99 6.29
N TYR A 571 20.23 -13.69 6.00
CA TYR A 571 19.93 -13.26 4.65
C TYR A 571 21.09 -13.54 3.68
N MET A 572 22.34 -13.31 4.11
CA MET A 572 23.53 -13.60 3.30
C MET A 572 23.72 -15.10 3.08
N GLU A 573 23.48 -15.93 4.09
CA GLU A 573 23.49 -17.38 3.94
C GLU A 573 22.46 -17.85 2.92
N PHE A 574 21.22 -17.34 2.99
CA PHE A 574 20.19 -17.59 1.98
C PHE A 574 20.68 -17.19 0.58
N TYR A 575 21.29 -16.02 0.44
CA TYR A 575 21.80 -15.51 -0.82
C TYR A 575 22.96 -16.37 -1.38
N ASP A 576 23.90 -16.80 -0.53
CA ASP A 576 25.03 -17.62 -0.91
C ASP A 576 24.60 -19.05 -1.29
N LEU A 577 23.69 -19.66 -0.53
CA LEU A 577 23.09 -20.94 -0.86
C LEU A 577 22.37 -20.90 -2.22
N SER A 578 21.74 -19.79 -2.49
CA SER A 578 21.00 -19.58 -3.73
C SER A 578 21.90 -19.43 -4.95
N ARG A 579 23.09 -18.82 -4.78
CA ARG A 579 24.08 -18.63 -5.86
C ARG A 579 25.04 -19.79 -6.02
N ALA A 580 25.10 -20.71 -5.07
CA ALA A 580 25.94 -21.89 -5.19
C ALA A 580 25.55 -22.68 -6.45
N LYS A 581 26.50 -22.85 -7.39
CA LYS A 581 26.35 -23.68 -8.59
C LYS A 581 26.22 -25.15 -8.16
N GLN A 582 25.05 -25.55 -7.69
CA GLN A 582 24.78 -26.94 -7.37
C GLN A 582 24.06 -27.59 -8.54
N THR A 583 24.62 -28.72 -8.99
CA THR A 583 24.04 -29.54 -10.06
C THR A 583 22.76 -30.25 -9.62
N ASP A 584 22.45 -30.28 -8.32
CA ASP A 584 21.28 -30.96 -7.76
C ASP A 584 20.25 -29.93 -7.22
N LYS A 585 19.34 -29.51 -8.09
CA LYS A 585 18.28 -28.55 -7.79
C LYS A 585 17.36 -28.96 -6.62
N PRO A 586 16.92 -30.22 -6.46
CA PRO A 586 16.12 -30.64 -5.30
C PRO A 586 16.84 -30.51 -3.97
N SER A 587 18.16 -30.75 -3.93
CA SER A 587 18.94 -30.64 -2.69
C SER A 587 19.18 -29.17 -2.30
N VAL A 588 19.29 -28.26 -3.27
CA VAL A 588 19.39 -26.82 -3.00
C VAL A 588 18.10 -26.29 -2.36
N LEU A 589 16.94 -26.62 -2.94
CA LEU A 589 15.66 -26.28 -2.35
C LEU A 589 15.50 -26.89 -0.96
N GLY A 590 15.88 -28.16 -0.77
CA GLY A 590 15.89 -28.80 0.54
C GLY A 590 16.74 -28.05 1.56
N LYS A 591 17.94 -27.57 1.18
CA LYS A 591 18.82 -26.78 2.05
C LYS A 591 18.27 -25.38 2.33
N LEU A 592 17.68 -24.71 1.35
CA LEU A 592 16.97 -23.43 1.54
C LEU A 592 15.80 -23.57 2.52
N TRP A 593 15.14 -24.74 2.55
CA TRP A 593 14.06 -25.06 3.47
C TRP A 593 14.53 -25.49 4.85
N THR A 594 15.72 -26.11 4.97
CA THR A 594 16.24 -26.69 6.23
C THR A 594 17.42 -25.91 6.83
N SER A 595 17.94 -24.90 6.16
CA SER A 595 19.14 -24.16 6.56
C SER A 595 18.92 -23.09 7.63
N GLY A 596 17.96 -23.25 8.53
CA GLY A 596 17.68 -22.27 9.58
C GLY A 596 17.04 -20.96 9.09
N VAL A 597 17.12 -20.66 7.80
CA VAL A 597 16.37 -19.55 7.19
C VAL A 597 14.88 -19.84 7.25
N MET A 598 14.51 -21.12 7.18
CA MET A 598 13.12 -21.59 7.24
C MET A 598 12.78 -22.27 8.58
N ASP A 599 13.76 -22.81 9.33
CA ASP A 599 13.53 -23.38 10.68
C ASP A 599 13.11 -22.32 11.70
N PHE A 600 13.21 -21.06 11.34
CA PHE A 600 12.68 -19.93 12.11
C PHE A 600 11.22 -19.58 11.73
N LEU A 601 10.57 -20.38 10.90
CA LEU A 601 9.13 -20.29 10.65
C LEU A 601 8.35 -21.01 11.71
#